data_0eabe4f4d232d2ab6c23ef50be79a74a
#
_entry.id   0eabe4f4d232d2ab6c23ef50be79a74a
#
_cell.length_a   1.000
_cell.length_b   1.000
_cell.length_c   1.000
_cell.angle_alpha   90.00
_cell.angle_beta   90.00
_cell.angle_gamma   90.00
#
_symmetry.space_group_name_H-M   'P 1'
#
loop_
_entity.id
_entity.type
_entity.pdbx_description
1 polymer ?
#
loop_
_entity_poly.entity_id
_entity_poly.type
_entity_poly.pdbx_seq_one_letter_code
_entity_poly.pdbx_strand_id
1 'polypeptide(L)'
;MINSACVQITQATSEDIDEAIRFVMAARAEIFPMLDSTVLPADLQRFAQVYVQGEAGAFWLARCAGEIVAAVGYLPYDHRFAQFDYQGVTTVEIVRLFVAPAFRRSGLAARLCSELREHAISQGVEVLYLHTHPFLPGAIRFWETQGFVVIDTEPDPVWQTTHMQYLLTDLSESHCQSRLENR
;
A
#
# COMPACT_ATOMS: atom_id res chain seq x y z
N MET A 1 0.19 -12.37 -24.26
CA MET A 1 1.08 -12.03 -23.11
C MET A 1 1.24 -10.52 -23.11
N ILE A 2 0.75 -9.86 -22.05
CA ILE A 2 0.89 -8.41 -21.92
C ILE A 2 2.36 -8.11 -21.61
N ASN A 3 2.95 -7.24 -22.40
CA ASN A 3 4.38 -6.90 -22.27
C ASN A 3 4.58 -6.04 -21.00
N SER A 4 5.12 -6.63 -19.94
CA SER A 4 5.50 -5.92 -18.70
C SER A 4 6.43 -4.73 -18.93
N ALA A 5 7.10 -4.67 -20.08
CA ALA A 5 8.04 -3.60 -20.43
C ALA A 5 7.36 -2.24 -20.69
N CYS A 6 6.02 -2.19 -20.87
CA CYS A 6 5.31 -0.93 -21.12
C CYS A 6 4.68 -0.30 -19.86
N VAL A 7 4.83 -0.93 -18.68
CA VAL A 7 4.22 -0.40 -17.47
C VAL A 7 5.16 0.60 -16.79
N GLN A 8 4.70 1.85 -16.72
CA GLN A 8 5.35 2.93 -15.99
C GLN A 8 4.68 3.07 -14.61
N ILE A 9 5.50 3.25 -13.57
CA ILE A 9 5.04 3.56 -12.21
C ILE A 9 5.45 4.99 -11.91
N THR A 10 4.49 5.80 -11.46
CA THR A 10 4.73 7.19 -11.07
C THR A 10 3.96 7.51 -9.80
N GLN A 11 4.48 8.43 -9.02
CA GLN A 11 3.71 9.02 -7.92
C GLN A 11 2.58 9.89 -8.50
N ALA A 12 1.39 9.82 -7.90
CA ALA A 12 0.23 10.57 -8.33
C ALA A 12 0.42 12.07 -8.12
N THR A 13 -0.05 12.85 -9.08
CA THR A 13 -0.06 14.30 -9.06
C THR A 13 -1.49 14.84 -8.98
N SER A 14 -1.65 16.14 -8.92
CA SER A 14 -2.98 16.78 -8.94
C SER A 14 -3.78 16.47 -10.22
N GLU A 15 -3.11 16.17 -11.33
CA GLU A 15 -3.75 15.86 -12.61
C GLU A 15 -4.34 14.45 -12.63
N ASP A 16 -3.84 13.56 -11.77
CA ASP A 16 -4.25 12.16 -11.71
C ASP A 16 -5.47 11.90 -10.82
N ILE A 17 -5.90 12.86 -10.00
CA ILE A 17 -6.83 12.66 -8.87
C ILE A 17 -8.13 11.99 -9.33
N ASP A 18 -8.80 12.57 -10.31
CA ASP A 18 -10.10 12.08 -10.76
C ASP A 18 -10.03 10.67 -11.34
N GLU A 19 -8.97 10.38 -12.09
CA GLU A 19 -8.77 9.07 -12.69
C GLU A 19 -8.38 8.04 -11.65
N ALA A 20 -7.50 8.39 -10.70
CA ALA A 20 -7.11 7.54 -9.58
C ALA A 20 -8.32 7.17 -8.71
N ILE A 21 -9.18 8.15 -8.37
CA ILE A 21 -10.40 7.89 -7.60
C ILE A 21 -11.32 6.94 -8.35
N ARG A 22 -11.57 7.17 -9.65
CA ARG A 22 -12.41 6.27 -10.45
C ARG A 22 -11.85 4.84 -10.48
N PHE A 23 -10.54 4.70 -10.68
CA PHE A 23 -9.87 3.40 -10.68
C PHE A 23 -10.01 2.68 -9.33
N VAL A 24 -9.74 3.36 -8.23
CA VAL A 24 -9.84 2.80 -6.87
C VAL A 24 -11.27 2.42 -6.52
N MET A 25 -12.25 3.25 -6.89
CA MET A 25 -13.66 2.96 -6.62
C MET A 25 -14.17 1.76 -7.42
N ALA A 26 -13.75 1.62 -8.68
CA ALA A 26 -14.05 0.43 -9.48
C ALA A 26 -13.42 -0.83 -8.87
N ALA A 27 -12.16 -0.76 -8.46
CA ALA A 27 -11.47 -1.84 -7.75
C ALA A 27 -12.16 -2.21 -6.44
N ARG A 28 -12.58 -1.21 -5.64
CA ARG A 28 -13.32 -1.41 -4.39
C ARG A 28 -14.64 -2.14 -4.62
N ALA A 29 -15.39 -1.78 -5.64
CA ALA A 29 -16.65 -2.45 -5.98
C ALA A 29 -16.44 -3.91 -6.40
N GLU A 30 -15.32 -4.21 -7.09
CA GLU A 30 -14.96 -5.59 -7.46
C GLU A 30 -14.59 -6.43 -6.22
N ILE A 31 -13.75 -5.87 -5.33
CA ILE A 31 -13.19 -6.59 -4.18
C ILE A 31 -14.19 -6.72 -3.03
N PHE A 32 -14.98 -5.70 -2.81
CA PHE A 32 -15.93 -5.57 -1.69
C PHE A 32 -17.36 -5.31 -2.19
N PRO A 33 -17.97 -6.26 -2.90
CA PRO A 33 -19.31 -6.06 -3.48
C PRO A 33 -20.41 -5.86 -2.41
N MET A 34 -20.12 -6.20 -1.14
CA MET A 34 -21.01 -5.99 0.00
C MET A 34 -21.02 -4.55 0.51
N LEU A 35 -20.06 -3.72 0.11
CA LEU A 35 -20.00 -2.32 0.52
C LEU A 35 -20.72 -1.43 -0.49
N ASP A 36 -21.35 -0.36 0.02
CA ASP A 36 -21.97 0.64 -0.84
C ASP A 36 -20.90 1.31 -1.73
N SER A 37 -20.99 1.06 -3.04
CA SER A 37 -20.07 1.61 -4.04
C SER A 37 -20.26 3.10 -4.32
N THR A 38 -21.36 3.70 -3.84
CA THR A 38 -21.64 5.14 -4.00
C THR A 38 -20.97 5.98 -2.92
N VAL A 39 -20.61 5.37 -1.80
CA VAL A 39 -19.94 6.06 -0.68
C VAL A 39 -18.44 6.18 -0.96
N LEU A 40 -17.99 7.40 -1.16
CA LEU A 40 -16.58 7.72 -1.32
C LEU A 40 -15.88 7.69 0.05
N PRO A 41 -14.85 6.85 0.26
CA PRO A 41 -14.06 6.83 1.49
C PRO A 41 -13.40 8.17 1.81
N ALA A 42 -13.20 8.47 3.10
CA ALA A 42 -12.73 9.77 3.57
C ALA A 42 -11.35 10.17 3.03
N ASP A 43 -10.45 9.20 2.85
CA ASP A 43 -9.13 9.42 2.24
C ASP A 43 -9.25 9.82 0.77
N LEU A 44 -10.19 9.23 0.03
CA LEU A 44 -10.44 9.56 -1.37
C LEU A 44 -11.19 10.88 -1.52
N GLN A 45 -12.08 11.24 -0.58
CA GLN A 45 -12.71 12.56 -0.55
C GLN A 45 -11.68 13.69 -0.41
N ARG A 46 -10.59 13.42 0.28
CA ARG A 46 -9.49 14.36 0.53
C ARG A 46 -8.21 13.94 -0.18
N PHE A 47 -8.32 13.31 -1.34
CA PHE A 47 -7.18 12.72 -2.05
C PHE A 47 -6.02 13.68 -2.22
N ALA A 48 -6.30 14.92 -2.67
CA ALA A 48 -5.28 15.95 -2.84
C ALA A 48 -4.51 16.21 -1.54
N GLN A 49 -5.24 16.40 -0.45
CA GLN A 49 -4.65 16.72 0.87
C GLN A 49 -3.88 15.54 1.46
N VAL A 50 -4.41 14.31 1.29
CA VAL A 50 -3.84 13.11 1.90
C VAL A 50 -2.63 12.62 1.12
N TYR A 51 -2.68 12.61 -0.21
CA TYR A 51 -1.71 11.87 -1.03
C TYR A 51 -0.84 12.75 -1.94
N VAL A 52 -1.25 14.01 -2.23
CA VAL A 52 -0.55 14.87 -3.20
C VAL A 52 0.09 16.08 -2.53
N GLN A 53 -0.64 16.76 -1.66
CA GLN A 53 -0.20 17.99 -1.00
C GLN A 53 0.31 17.73 0.43
N GLY A 54 0.00 16.56 0.99
CA GLY A 54 0.40 16.16 2.34
C GLY A 54 1.86 15.70 2.37
N GLU A 55 2.56 16.04 3.46
CA GLU A 55 3.94 15.58 3.67
C GLU A 55 3.99 14.13 4.19
N ALA A 56 2.87 13.56 4.61
CA ALA A 56 2.82 12.30 5.35
C ALA A 56 2.12 11.15 4.62
N GLY A 57 1.49 11.39 3.48
CA GLY A 57 0.87 10.38 2.63
C GLY A 57 1.38 10.45 1.19
N ALA A 58 1.29 9.34 0.47
CA ALA A 58 1.68 9.29 -0.93
C ALA A 58 0.92 8.19 -1.68
N PHE A 59 0.81 8.32 -3.00
CA PHE A 59 0.05 7.42 -3.84
C PHE A 59 0.78 7.14 -5.15
N TRP A 60 0.82 5.89 -5.58
CA TRP A 60 1.45 5.47 -6.84
C TRP A 60 0.44 4.88 -7.78
N LEU A 61 0.64 5.18 -9.05
CA LEU A 61 -0.13 4.67 -10.18
C LEU A 61 0.80 3.92 -11.12
N ALA A 62 0.37 2.78 -11.59
CA ALA A 62 1.01 2.07 -12.70
C ALA A 62 0.14 2.23 -13.95
N ARG A 63 0.74 2.71 -15.03
CA ARG A 63 0.05 2.93 -16.31
C ARG A 63 0.63 2.05 -17.40
N CYS A 64 -0.25 1.53 -18.26
CA CYS A 64 0.10 0.85 -19.51
C CYS A 64 -0.70 1.46 -20.64
N ALA A 65 -0.03 1.92 -21.69
CA ALA A 65 -0.65 2.62 -22.82
C ALA A 65 -1.54 3.81 -22.39
N GLY A 66 -1.15 4.53 -21.33
CA GLY A 66 -1.87 5.67 -20.78
C GLY A 66 -2.92 5.33 -19.71
N GLU A 67 -3.44 4.11 -19.67
CA GLU A 67 -4.48 3.67 -18.72
C GLU A 67 -3.89 3.23 -17.38
N ILE A 68 -4.55 3.55 -16.27
CA ILE A 68 -4.18 3.05 -14.94
C ILE A 68 -4.52 1.56 -14.87
N VAL A 69 -3.51 0.74 -14.52
CA VAL A 69 -3.63 -0.71 -14.41
C VAL A 69 -3.34 -1.23 -13.01
N ALA A 70 -2.76 -0.42 -12.14
CA ALA A 70 -2.57 -0.73 -10.74
C ALA A 70 -2.37 0.54 -9.92
N ALA A 71 -2.60 0.44 -8.61
CA ALA A 71 -2.41 1.53 -7.67
C ALA A 71 -2.01 1.00 -6.30
N VAL A 72 -1.34 1.84 -5.51
CA VAL A 72 -1.10 1.66 -4.08
C VAL A 72 -0.87 3.02 -3.44
N GLY A 73 -1.28 3.18 -2.19
CA GLY A 73 -0.97 4.37 -1.40
C GLY A 73 -0.59 4.02 0.02
N TYR A 74 -0.10 5.00 0.74
CA TYR A 74 -0.04 4.98 2.18
C TYR A 74 -0.48 6.32 2.77
N LEU A 75 -0.92 6.29 4.01
CA LEU A 75 -1.29 7.47 4.79
C LEU A 75 -0.83 7.29 6.24
N PRO A 76 -0.73 8.35 7.04
CA PRO A 76 -0.39 8.23 8.45
C PRO A 76 -1.33 7.27 9.17
N TYR A 77 -0.77 6.40 10.01
CA TYR A 77 -1.58 5.52 10.84
C TYR A 77 -2.39 6.32 11.87
N ASP A 78 -3.69 6.12 11.91
CA ASP A 78 -4.64 6.93 12.69
C ASP A 78 -4.91 6.42 14.11
N HIS A 79 -4.20 5.39 14.55
CA HIS A 79 -4.33 4.76 15.89
C HIS A 79 -5.73 4.24 16.24
N ARG A 80 -6.58 3.93 15.21
CA ARG A 80 -7.94 3.44 15.44
C ARG A 80 -8.03 2.04 16.05
N PHE A 81 -6.96 1.25 15.96
CA PHE A 81 -6.87 -0.09 16.54
C PHE A 81 -6.15 -0.02 17.88
N ALA A 82 -6.92 -0.08 18.98
CA ALA A 82 -6.39 0.12 20.33
C ALA A 82 -5.41 -0.97 20.79
N GLN A 83 -5.39 -2.14 20.13
CA GLN A 83 -4.46 -3.22 20.42
C GLN A 83 -3.02 -2.95 19.92
N PHE A 84 -2.82 -1.91 19.09
CA PHE A 84 -1.49 -1.56 18.59
C PHE A 84 -1.03 -0.22 19.16
N ASP A 85 0.13 -0.23 19.80
CA ASP A 85 0.78 0.97 20.31
C ASP A 85 1.97 1.34 19.42
N TYR A 86 1.78 2.35 18.57
CA TYR A 86 2.81 2.96 17.74
C TYR A 86 3.15 4.38 18.19
N GLN A 87 2.91 4.73 19.47
CA GLN A 87 3.22 6.06 19.96
C GLN A 87 4.72 6.34 19.89
N GLY A 88 5.07 7.48 19.31
CA GLY A 88 6.47 7.87 19.13
C GLY A 88 7.20 7.16 17.99
N VAL A 89 6.50 6.31 17.22
CA VAL A 89 7.06 5.60 16.06
C VAL A 89 6.37 6.10 14.80
N THR A 90 7.14 6.55 13.83
CA THR A 90 6.61 7.05 12.56
C THR A 90 6.03 5.90 11.75
N THR A 91 4.72 5.74 11.84
CA THR A 91 3.99 4.61 11.23
C THR A 91 3.03 5.11 10.15
N VAL A 92 3.05 4.43 9.01
CA VAL A 92 2.08 4.64 7.93
C VAL A 92 1.30 3.37 7.64
N GLU A 93 0.06 3.54 7.18
CA GLU A 93 -0.79 2.44 6.74
C GLU A 93 -0.79 2.34 5.22
N ILE A 94 -0.42 1.19 4.70
CA ILE A 94 -0.54 0.88 3.26
C ILE A 94 -2.00 0.59 2.95
N VAL A 95 -2.49 1.25 1.93
CA VAL A 95 -3.90 1.17 1.50
C VAL A 95 -4.00 1.06 -0.02
N ARG A 96 -5.14 0.61 -0.49
CA ARG A 96 -5.53 0.70 -1.91
C ARG A 96 -4.63 -0.07 -2.88
N LEU A 97 -3.88 -1.09 -2.42
CA LEU A 97 -3.17 -1.94 -3.38
C LEU A 97 -4.19 -2.73 -4.23
N PHE A 98 -4.20 -2.43 -5.51
CA PHE A 98 -4.96 -3.17 -6.49
C PHE A 98 -4.20 -3.27 -7.80
N VAL A 99 -4.28 -4.44 -8.42
CA VAL A 99 -3.74 -4.70 -9.76
C VAL A 99 -4.88 -5.26 -10.61
N ALA A 100 -5.13 -4.63 -11.75
CA ALA A 100 -6.14 -5.07 -12.70
C ALA A 100 -5.90 -6.54 -13.10
N PRO A 101 -6.95 -7.37 -13.23
CA PRO A 101 -6.82 -8.81 -13.42
C PRO A 101 -5.84 -9.22 -14.53
N ALA A 102 -5.85 -8.51 -15.65
CA ALA A 102 -4.97 -8.78 -16.79
C ALA A 102 -3.47 -8.58 -16.47
N PHE A 103 -3.14 -7.81 -15.45
CA PHE A 103 -1.76 -7.48 -15.04
C PHE A 103 -1.31 -8.22 -13.78
N ARG A 104 -2.18 -9.05 -13.20
CA ARG A 104 -1.82 -9.88 -12.03
C ARG A 104 -0.76 -10.91 -12.39
N ARG A 105 0.01 -11.35 -11.39
CA ARG A 105 1.09 -12.36 -11.53
C ARG A 105 2.24 -11.93 -12.45
N SER A 106 2.35 -10.64 -12.75
CA SER A 106 3.44 -10.04 -13.53
C SER A 106 4.56 -9.42 -12.67
N GLY A 107 4.46 -9.51 -11.34
CA GLY A 107 5.37 -8.83 -10.41
C GLY A 107 5.03 -7.35 -10.18
N LEU A 108 3.96 -6.82 -10.80
CA LEU A 108 3.62 -5.39 -10.72
C LEU A 108 3.31 -4.92 -9.30
N ALA A 109 2.57 -5.71 -8.51
CA ALA A 109 2.30 -5.39 -7.11
C ALA A 109 3.60 -5.25 -6.30
N ALA A 110 4.56 -6.17 -6.48
CA ALA A 110 5.84 -6.11 -5.79
C ALA A 110 6.66 -4.87 -6.19
N ARG A 111 6.64 -4.49 -7.47
CA ARG A 111 7.29 -3.26 -7.94
C ARG A 111 6.67 -2.01 -7.31
N LEU A 112 5.34 -1.92 -7.26
CA LEU A 112 4.63 -0.82 -6.56
C LEU A 112 5.00 -0.75 -5.07
N CYS A 113 5.05 -1.91 -4.39
CA CYS A 113 5.47 -1.97 -2.99
C CYS A 113 6.94 -1.55 -2.79
N SER A 114 7.83 -1.81 -3.77
CA SER A 114 9.22 -1.34 -3.72
C SER A 114 9.30 0.18 -3.78
N GLU A 115 8.64 0.81 -4.75
CA GLU A 115 8.59 2.27 -4.89
C GLU A 115 8.03 2.93 -3.61
N LEU A 116 6.93 2.39 -3.10
CA LEU A 116 6.32 2.86 -1.86
C LEU A 116 7.29 2.77 -0.67
N ARG A 117 7.97 1.63 -0.52
CA ARG A 117 8.92 1.37 0.58
C ARG A 117 10.11 2.31 0.51
N GLU A 118 10.71 2.48 -0.66
CA GLU A 118 11.84 3.38 -0.87
C GLU A 118 11.48 4.83 -0.49
N HIS A 119 10.30 5.27 -0.91
CA HIS A 119 9.79 6.59 -0.54
C HIS A 119 9.54 6.69 0.97
N ALA A 120 8.88 5.72 1.59
CA ALA A 120 8.62 5.70 3.03
C ALA A 120 9.93 5.81 3.84
N ILE A 121 10.97 5.07 3.44
CA ILE A 121 12.31 5.17 4.04
C ILE A 121 12.85 6.61 3.92
N SER A 122 12.74 7.23 2.75
CA SER A 122 13.22 8.60 2.52
C SER A 122 12.49 9.64 3.37
N GLN A 123 11.26 9.35 3.78
CA GLN A 123 10.43 10.19 4.66
C GLN A 123 10.63 9.88 6.16
N GLY A 124 11.55 8.99 6.50
CA GLY A 124 11.82 8.62 7.90
C GLY A 124 10.72 7.77 8.53
N VAL A 125 9.93 7.06 7.73
CA VAL A 125 8.96 6.08 8.24
C VAL A 125 9.71 4.90 8.83
N GLU A 126 9.28 4.45 10.00
CA GLU A 126 9.89 3.35 10.75
C GLU A 126 9.08 2.05 10.64
N VAL A 127 7.76 2.17 10.49
CA VAL A 127 6.85 1.01 10.38
C VAL A 127 5.87 1.19 9.22
N LEU A 128 5.80 0.18 8.37
CA LEU A 128 4.71 -0.01 7.44
C LEU A 128 3.69 -0.95 8.06
N TYR A 129 2.48 -0.48 8.25
CA TYR A 129 1.34 -1.25 8.73
C TYR A 129 0.34 -1.46 7.60
N LEU A 130 -0.38 -2.54 7.63
CA LEU A 130 -1.56 -2.78 6.79
C LEU A 130 -2.54 -3.73 7.47
N HIS A 131 -3.76 -3.74 6.99
CA HIS A 131 -4.70 -4.81 7.28
C HIS A 131 -5.28 -5.39 5.98
N THR A 132 -5.59 -6.66 6.02
CA THR A 132 -6.16 -7.40 4.90
C THR A 132 -7.16 -8.43 5.41
N HIS A 133 -7.76 -9.19 4.51
CA HIS A 133 -8.80 -10.16 4.87
C HIS A 133 -8.53 -11.50 4.17
N PRO A 134 -8.80 -12.65 4.84
CA PRO A 134 -8.56 -13.97 4.28
C PRO A 134 -9.44 -14.29 3.07
N PHE A 135 -10.58 -13.62 2.90
CA PHE A 135 -11.42 -13.78 1.71
C PHE A 135 -10.84 -13.10 0.45
N LEU A 136 -9.75 -12.33 0.57
CA LEU A 136 -9.00 -11.79 -0.56
C LEU A 136 -7.96 -12.83 -1.01
N PRO A 137 -8.17 -13.54 -2.13
CA PRO A 137 -7.34 -14.67 -2.49
C PRO A 137 -5.86 -14.30 -2.64
N GLY A 138 -5.01 -14.92 -1.82
CA GLY A 138 -3.56 -14.76 -1.89
C GLY A 138 -3.01 -13.46 -1.28
N ALA A 139 -3.85 -12.58 -0.73
CA ALA A 139 -3.39 -11.31 -0.18
C ALA A 139 -2.42 -11.48 1.00
N ILE A 140 -2.77 -12.29 1.99
CA ILE A 140 -1.89 -12.53 3.15
C ILE A 140 -0.54 -13.10 2.68
N ARG A 141 -0.55 -14.14 1.85
CA ARG A 141 0.66 -14.74 1.31
C ARG A 141 1.51 -13.75 0.49
N PHE A 142 0.86 -12.88 -0.29
CA PHE A 142 1.57 -11.84 -1.01
C PHE A 142 2.33 -10.94 -0.04
N TRP A 143 1.69 -10.44 1.02
CA TRP A 143 2.32 -9.56 1.98
C TRP A 143 3.43 -10.26 2.77
N GLU A 144 3.26 -11.54 3.12
CA GLU A 144 4.33 -12.35 3.71
C GLU A 144 5.55 -12.44 2.78
N THR A 145 5.35 -12.63 1.46
CA THR A 145 6.47 -12.63 0.49
C THR A 145 7.11 -11.25 0.32
N GLN A 146 6.42 -10.17 0.67
CA GLN A 146 6.99 -8.83 0.75
C GLN A 146 7.71 -8.57 2.09
N GLY A 147 7.76 -9.54 3.00
CA GLY A 147 8.45 -9.47 4.29
C GLY A 147 7.58 -8.94 5.45
N PHE A 148 6.28 -8.77 5.24
CA PHE A 148 5.36 -8.42 6.32
C PHE A 148 5.10 -9.62 7.22
N VAL A 149 4.95 -9.36 8.51
CA VAL A 149 4.58 -10.36 9.51
C VAL A 149 3.18 -10.10 10.03
N VAL A 150 2.42 -11.16 10.25
CA VAL A 150 1.11 -11.07 10.93
C VAL A 150 1.34 -10.74 12.39
N ILE A 151 0.68 -9.70 12.88
CA ILE A 151 0.77 -9.25 14.28
C ILE A 151 -0.51 -9.50 15.07
N ASP A 152 -1.66 -9.60 14.38
CA ASP A 152 -2.95 -9.92 14.99
C ASP A 152 -3.95 -10.39 13.94
N THR A 153 -4.97 -11.14 14.38
CA THR A 153 -6.12 -11.51 13.56
C THR A 153 -7.38 -11.37 14.39
N GLU A 154 -8.30 -10.52 13.96
CA GLU A 154 -9.56 -10.29 14.67
C GLU A 154 -10.47 -11.53 14.61
N PRO A 155 -11.15 -11.86 15.71
CA PRO A 155 -12.02 -13.04 15.77
C PRO A 155 -13.39 -12.83 15.10
N ASP A 156 -13.61 -11.68 14.44
CA ASP A 156 -14.85 -11.39 13.73
C ASP A 156 -15.11 -12.46 12.64
N PRO A 157 -16.29 -13.10 12.63
CA PRO A 157 -16.54 -14.23 11.73
C PRO A 157 -16.70 -13.82 10.26
N VAL A 158 -16.92 -12.53 9.97
CA VAL A 158 -17.15 -12.02 8.62
C VAL A 158 -15.86 -11.49 8.00
N TRP A 159 -15.17 -10.60 8.72
CA TRP A 159 -14.01 -9.89 8.19
C TRP A 159 -12.70 -10.61 8.48
N GLN A 160 -12.55 -11.19 9.66
CA GLN A 160 -11.31 -11.82 10.14
C GLN A 160 -10.10 -10.97 9.78
N THR A 161 -10.19 -9.68 10.12
CA THR A 161 -9.17 -8.69 9.75
C THR A 161 -7.80 -9.16 10.20
N THR A 162 -6.89 -9.33 9.25
CA THR A 162 -5.51 -9.75 9.52
C THR A 162 -4.62 -8.53 9.46
N HIS A 163 -4.02 -8.19 10.58
CA HIS A 163 -3.12 -7.06 10.75
C HIS A 163 -1.68 -7.50 10.52
N MET A 164 -0.95 -6.73 9.73
CA MET A 164 0.43 -7.05 9.37
C MET A 164 1.31 -5.81 9.45
N GLN A 165 2.59 -6.00 9.76
CA GLN A 165 3.57 -4.92 9.77
C GLN A 165 4.90 -5.33 9.15
N TYR A 166 5.65 -4.31 8.74
CA TYR A 166 7.03 -4.42 8.30
C TYR A 166 7.86 -3.31 8.97
N LEU A 167 8.94 -3.68 9.66
CA LEU A 167 9.84 -2.73 10.32
C LEU A 167 10.92 -2.27 9.35
N LEU A 168 10.98 -0.97 9.08
CA LEU A 168 11.95 -0.37 8.17
C LEU A 168 13.31 -0.10 8.83
N THR A 169 13.35 -0.02 10.15
CA THR A 169 14.56 0.29 10.93
C THR A 169 15.65 -0.79 10.86
N ASP A 170 15.27 -2.04 10.60
CA ASP A 170 16.23 -3.16 10.48
C ASP A 170 17.17 -3.04 9.26
N LEU A 171 16.88 -2.16 8.30
CA LEU A 171 17.70 -1.99 7.10
C LEU A 171 18.89 -1.02 7.29
N SER A 172 18.84 -0.14 8.30
CA SER A 172 19.91 0.83 8.56
C SER A 172 21.12 0.20 9.25
N GLU A 173 20.93 -0.84 10.06
CA GLU A 173 22.03 -1.53 10.76
C GLU A 173 22.80 -2.49 9.85
N SER A 174 22.13 -3.17 8.91
CA SER A 174 22.80 -4.07 7.96
C SER A 174 23.67 -3.34 6.93
N HIS A 175 23.38 -2.07 6.61
CA HIS A 175 24.22 -1.25 5.72
C HIS A 175 25.46 -0.65 6.42
N CYS A 176 25.41 -0.49 7.74
CA CYS A 176 26.54 0.03 8.52
C CYS A 176 27.59 -1.06 8.79
N GLN A 177 27.18 -2.31 9.01
CA GLN A 177 28.12 -3.41 9.26
C GLN A 177 28.92 -3.81 8.00
N SER A 178 28.34 -3.76 6.81
CA SER A 178 29.06 -4.11 5.58
C SER A 178 30.13 -3.07 5.17
N ARG A 179 30.13 -1.86 5.76
CA ARG A 179 31.16 -0.84 5.53
C ARG A 179 32.34 -0.91 6.51
N LEU A 180 32.20 -1.62 7.61
CA LEU A 180 33.26 -1.76 8.61
C LEU A 180 34.15 -3.00 8.40
N GLU A 181 33.69 -3.98 7.63
CA GLU A 181 34.48 -5.19 7.30
C GLU A 181 35.38 -5.04 6.07
N ASN A 182 35.33 -3.89 5.37
CA ASN A 182 36.18 -3.59 4.20
C ASN A 182 37.16 -2.43 4.42
N ARG A 183 37.70 -2.29 5.67
CA ARG A 183 38.85 -1.42 5.94
C ARG A 183 40.00 -2.17 6.58
#